data_876adee3af833c5edaec1b435f29ad68
#
_entry.id   876adee3af833c5edaec1b435f29ad68
#
_cell.length_a   1.000
_cell.length_b   1.000
_cell.length_c   1.000
_cell.angle_alpha   90.00
_cell.angle_beta   90.00
_cell.angle_gamma   90.00
#
_symmetry.space_group_name_H-M   'P 1'
#
loop_
_entity.id
_entity.type
_entity.pdbx_description
1 polymer ?
#
loop_
_entity_poly.entity_id
_entity_poly.type
_entity_poly.pdbx_seq_one_letter_code
_entity_poly.pdbx_strand_id
1 'polypeptide(L)'
;MKYDFIVVGSGAIAGSIAYELASRNLSVCRVGSTDRTNAASKAAGAMNGCFGEITSGLLASEHGKLKLNMDCISKALWPAWAQRLADSSGDTRALFTAKGTHVILNTAGMEEIDSVNYDAIEQTLNEYAAPYETVDPREIEWLKPNDLVRPLRALYIPDEHALDSHLLLEKLDAALVAEGGVLKDENVKSVLIEDGLAIGVELLSGERLMADKVVVAAGAHSLDLLSNIPSVVRQIPPIFAGYGVSILVKMPKGRELPTSVIRTPNRAFACGLHCVPRGDGVLYLGATNILAEKPRSQALISDVQFLLGCALDQLDINLHDADILSIQVGNRPIPADGFPLIGECGVNGLWLATGTYRDGLHQSPLLADYVANALTGIENTQINLDSFNPVRPPLVGFSREVMAKETVQQMLATGYEYRWDIKPYWLPLLNEGMTRNYQDLIESLHPQFTPPPELVAFSYIYESMRERLRSYYEAWS
;
A
#
# COMPACT_ATOMS: atom_id res chain seq x y z
N MET A 1 -0.77 32.75 -12.96
CA MET A 1 -1.36 31.75 -13.89
C MET A 1 -2.35 30.91 -13.07
N LYS A 2 -3.50 30.57 -13.58
CA LYS A 2 -4.47 29.72 -12.92
C LYS A 2 -4.59 28.43 -13.72
N TYR A 3 -4.53 27.29 -13.05
CA TYR A 3 -4.68 25.96 -13.65
C TYR A 3 -6.14 25.49 -13.56
N ASP A 4 -6.55 24.56 -14.42
CA ASP A 4 -7.81 23.84 -14.22
C ASP A 4 -7.69 22.93 -12.98
N PHE A 5 -6.53 22.26 -12.86
CA PHE A 5 -6.27 21.31 -11.77
C PHE A 5 -4.86 21.47 -11.18
N ILE A 6 -4.79 21.42 -9.84
CA ILE A 6 -3.54 21.17 -9.13
C ILE A 6 -3.62 19.78 -8.51
N VAL A 7 -2.63 18.91 -8.80
CA VAL A 7 -2.48 17.59 -8.19
C VAL A 7 -1.31 17.64 -7.22
N VAL A 8 -1.59 17.47 -5.93
CA VAL A 8 -0.61 17.54 -4.85
C VAL A 8 -0.07 16.16 -4.53
N GLY A 9 1.23 15.99 -4.69
CA GLY A 9 1.95 14.74 -4.49
C GLY A 9 2.83 14.39 -5.67
N SER A 10 3.77 13.47 -5.46
CA SER A 10 4.72 13.03 -6.50
C SER A 10 4.80 11.49 -6.61
N GLY A 11 3.93 10.76 -5.90
CA GLY A 11 3.82 9.31 -5.99
C GLY A 11 3.08 8.82 -7.23
N ALA A 12 2.91 7.50 -7.35
CA ALA A 12 2.27 6.86 -8.50
C ALA A 12 0.85 7.37 -8.76
N ILE A 13 0.02 7.53 -7.73
CA ILE A 13 -1.36 8.02 -7.86
C ILE A 13 -1.38 9.46 -8.38
N ALA A 14 -0.61 10.35 -7.74
CA ALA A 14 -0.54 11.76 -8.15
C ALA A 14 -0.02 11.92 -9.58
N GLY A 15 1.04 11.18 -9.93
CA GLY A 15 1.61 11.17 -11.28
C GLY A 15 0.63 10.67 -12.31
N SER A 16 -0.08 9.58 -12.03
CA SER A 16 -1.05 8.98 -12.94
C SER A 16 -2.28 9.88 -13.17
N ILE A 17 -2.82 10.49 -12.10
CA ILE A 17 -3.95 11.44 -12.22
C ILE A 17 -3.53 12.68 -13.01
N ALA A 18 -2.37 13.25 -12.71
CA ALA A 18 -1.88 14.44 -13.41
C ALA A 18 -1.64 14.17 -14.90
N TYR A 19 -1.01 13.04 -15.24
CA TYR A 19 -0.83 12.62 -16.62
C TYR A 19 -2.17 12.41 -17.34
N GLU A 20 -3.11 11.70 -16.73
CA GLU A 20 -4.42 11.43 -17.32
C GLU A 20 -5.19 12.73 -17.59
N LEU A 21 -5.18 13.69 -16.66
CA LEU A 21 -5.80 15.01 -16.88
C LEU A 21 -5.11 15.81 -18.01
N ALA A 22 -3.77 15.81 -18.05
CA ALA A 22 -3.01 16.50 -19.09
C ALA A 22 -3.26 15.89 -20.48
N SER A 23 -3.32 14.55 -20.60
CA SER A 23 -3.62 13.86 -21.86
C SER A 23 -5.03 14.17 -22.40
N ARG A 24 -5.92 14.73 -21.57
CA ARG A 24 -7.24 15.25 -21.95
C ARG A 24 -7.21 16.74 -22.34
N ASN A 25 -6.03 17.31 -22.56
CA ASN A 25 -5.81 18.73 -22.90
C ASN A 25 -6.27 19.72 -21.81
N LEU A 26 -6.19 19.33 -20.55
CA LEU A 26 -6.50 20.20 -19.40
C LEU A 26 -5.22 20.86 -18.87
N SER A 27 -5.36 22.06 -18.32
CA SER A 27 -4.23 22.78 -17.71
C SER A 27 -3.95 22.22 -16.31
N VAL A 28 -2.87 21.45 -16.17
CA VAL A 28 -2.54 20.70 -14.94
C VAL A 28 -1.18 21.10 -14.39
N CYS A 29 -1.11 21.34 -13.08
CA CYS A 29 0.15 21.45 -12.36
C CYS A 29 0.24 20.33 -11.31
N ARG A 30 1.22 19.43 -11.43
CA ARG A 30 1.57 18.51 -10.34
C ARG A 30 2.60 19.15 -9.45
N VAL A 31 2.31 19.19 -8.13
CA VAL A 31 3.14 19.83 -7.11
C VAL A 31 3.61 18.79 -6.09
N GLY A 32 4.91 18.64 -5.94
CA GLY A 32 5.51 17.72 -4.98
C GLY A 32 6.97 17.43 -5.33
N SER A 33 7.80 17.18 -4.32
CA SER A 33 9.22 16.94 -4.52
C SER A 33 9.47 15.73 -5.43
N THR A 34 10.27 15.92 -6.46
CA THR A 34 10.68 14.86 -7.40
C THR A 34 11.71 13.92 -6.78
N ASP A 35 12.37 14.30 -5.70
CA ASP A 35 13.26 13.42 -4.91
C ASP A 35 12.50 12.25 -4.28
N ARG A 36 11.22 12.43 -3.94
CA ARG A 36 10.33 11.40 -3.39
C ARG A 36 10.91 10.69 -2.18
N THR A 37 11.64 11.41 -1.35
CA THR A 37 12.24 10.85 -0.14
C THR A 37 11.15 10.20 0.72
N ASN A 38 11.36 8.91 1.06
CA ASN A 38 10.44 8.09 1.88
C ASN A 38 9.01 7.91 1.33
N ALA A 39 8.80 8.19 0.05
CA ALA A 39 7.53 7.92 -0.61
C ALA A 39 7.30 6.41 -0.75
N ALA A 40 6.07 5.95 -0.44
CA ALA A 40 5.70 4.55 -0.57
C ALA A 40 5.91 4.03 -2.00
N SER A 41 5.59 4.82 -3.03
CA SER A 41 5.77 4.44 -4.43
C SER A 41 7.22 4.20 -4.82
N LYS A 42 8.16 5.01 -4.30
CA LYS A 42 9.59 4.85 -4.59
C LYS A 42 10.18 3.59 -3.95
N ALA A 43 9.78 3.31 -2.71
CA ALA A 43 10.27 2.16 -1.93
C ALA A 43 9.47 0.86 -2.19
N ALA A 44 8.53 0.86 -3.14
CA ALA A 44 7.64 -0.26 -3.39
C ALA A 44 8.33 -1.44 -4.10
N GLY A 45 7.96 -2.68 -3.76
CA GLY A 45 8.23 -3.86 -4.56
C GLY A 45 7.52 -3.83 -5.91
N ALA A 46 6.48 -2.98 -6.02
CA ALA A 46 5.71 -2.73 -7.24
C ALA A 46 5.17 -4.01 -7.88
N MET A 47 4.72 -4.93 -7.05
CA MET A 47 3.99 -6.11 -7.49
C MET A 47 2.66 -5.67 -8.12
N ASN A 48 2.40 -6.13 -9.32
CA ASN A 48 1.18 -5.86 -10.07
C ASN A 48 0.31 -7.13 -10.03
N GLY A 49 -0.25 -7.38 -8.88
CA GLY A 49 -1.07 -8.54 -8.60
C GLY A 49 -2.28 -8.18 -7.76
N CYS A 50 -3.32 -9.00 -7.83
CA CYS A 50 -4.52 -8.83 -7.01
C CYS A 50 -4.75 -10.03 -6.08
N PHE A 51 -4.56 -11.26 -6.58
CA PHE A 51 -4.86 -12.48 -5.82
C PHE A 51 -3.78 -12.78 -4.77
N GLY A 52 -2.51 -12.60 -5.09
CA GLY A 52 -1.41 -12.79 -4.15
C GLY A 52 -1.44 -11.86 -2.92
N GLU A 53 -2.23 -10.80 -2.95
CA GLU A 53 -2.43 -9.85 -1.84
C GLU A 53 -3.61 -10.20 -0.92
N ILE A 54 -4.44 -11.19 -1.28
CA ILE A 54 -5.65 -11.55 -0.56
C ILE A 54 -5.34 -12.05 0.85
N THR A 55 -6.18 -11.62 1.77
CA THR A 55 -6.28 -12.18 3.12
C THR A 55 -7.73 -12.55 3.41
N SER A 56 -7.96 -13.50 4.30
CA SER A 56 -9.30 -13.88 4.74
C SER A 56 -10.10 -12.69 5.31
N GLY A 57 -9.43 -11.81 6.04
CA GLY A 57 -10.03 -10.59 6.59
C GLY A 57 -10.47 -9.59 5.53
N LEU A 58 -9.73 -9.45 4.41
CA LEU A 58 -10.13 -8.58 3.31
C LEU A 58 -11.48 -8.98 2.72
N LEU A 59 -11.70 -10.27 2.49
CA LEU A 59 -12.91 -10.81 1.86
C LEU A 59 -14.14 -10.81 2.77
N ALA A 60 -13.96 -10.57 4.05
CA ALA A 60 -15.03 -10.59 5.04
C ALA A 60 -16.02 -9.40 4.93
N SER A 61 -15.73 -8.39 4.11
CA SER A 61 -16.55 -7.20 3.95
C SER A 61 -16.82 -6.83 2.49
N GLU A 62 -17.94 -6.14 2.25
CA GLU A 62 -18.25 -5.61 0.91
C GLU A 62 -17.21 -4.56 0.45
N HIS A 63 -16.64 -3.79 1.38
CA HIS A 63 -15.54 -2.86 1.09
C HIS A 63 -14.28 -3.61 0.63
N GLY A 64 -13.97 -4.73 1.25
CA GLY A 64 -12.84 -5.58 0.84
C GLY A 64 -13.05 -6.22 -0.53
N LYS A 65 -14.26 -6.69 -0.81
CA LYS A 65 -14.63 -7.22 -2.14
C LYS A 65 -14.56 -6.13 -3.21
N LEU A 66 -15.04 -4.91 -2.91
CA LEU A 66 -14.92 -3.76 -3.81
C LEU A 66 -13.45 -3.42 -4.08
N LYS A 67 -12.60 -3.44 -3.04
CA LYS A 67 -11.16 -3.25 -3.19
C LYS A 67 -10.51 -4.31 -4.08
N LEU A 68 -10.85 -5.60 -3.90
CA LEU A 68 -10.39 -6.67 -4.78
C LEU A 68 -10.85 -6.43 -6.24
N ASN A 69 -12.07 -5.96 -6.44
CA ASN A 69 -12.55 -5.60 -7.78
C ASN A 69 -11.72 -4.46 -8.41
N MET A 70 -11.33 -3.43 -7.62
CA MET A 70 -10.39 -2.41 -8.09
C MET A 70 -9.06 -3.02 -8.54
N ASP A 71 -8.53 -3.96 -7.76
CA ASP A 71 -7.26 -4.62 -8.07
C ASP A 71 -7.35 -5.45 -9.35
N CYS A 72 -8.44 -6.20 -9.55
CA CYS A 72 -8.68 -6.97 -10.77
C CYS A 72 -8.81 -6.07 -12.02
N ILE A 73 -9.55 -4.97 -11.92
CA ILE A 73 -9.68 -3.99 -13.01
C ILE A 73 -8.32 -3.37 -13.31
N SER A 74 -7.59 -2.95 -12.28
CA SER A 74 -6.26 -2.34 -12.43
C SER A 74 -5.28 -3.28 -13.12
N LYS A 75 -5.27 -4.56 -12.73
CA LYS A 75 -4.45 -5.59 -13.38
C LYS A 75 -4.69 -5.62 -14.90
N ALA A 76 -5.94 -5.58 -15.30
CA ALA A 76 -6.31 -5.60 -16.74
C ALA A 76 -5.90 -4.32 -17.48
N LEU A 77 -5.82 -3.18 -16.81
CA LEU A 77 -5.44 -1.90 -17.43
C LEU A 77 -3.93 -1.77 -17.67
N TRP A 78 -3.09 -2.45 -16.88
CA TRP A 78 -1.64 -2.23 -16.89
C TRP A 78 -0.95 -2.40 -18.25
N PRO A 79 -1.26 -3.41 -19.09
CA PRO A 79 -0.58 -3.54 -20.39
C PRO A 79 -0.77 -2.31 -21.28
N ALA A 80 -2.02 -1.85 -21.41
CA ALA A 80 -2.34 -0.65 -22.20
C ALA A 80 -1.78 0.63 -21.56
N TRP A 81 -1.81 0.73 -20.24
CA TRP A 81 -1.25 1.85 -19.48
C TRP A 81 0.26 1.98 -19.68
N ALA A 82 0.99 0.87 -19.55
CA ALA A 82 2.43 0.85 -19.78
C ALA A 82 2.82 1.27 -21.19
N GLN A 83 2.03 0.85 -22.20
CA GLN A 83 2.23 1.27 -23.60
C GLN A 83 1.98 2.76 -23.77
N ARG A 84 0.87 3.29 -23.23
CA ARG A 84 0.58 4.75 -23.27
C ARG A 84 1.70 5.57 -22.64
N LEU A 85 2.23 5.13 -21.50
CA LEU A 85 3.35 5.80 -20.84
C LEU A 85 4.62 5.77 -21.68
N ALA A 86 4.91 4.66 -22.36
CA ALA A 86 6.06 4.56 -23.25
C ALA A 86 5.92 5.50 -24.45
N ASP A 87 4.73 5.55 -25.05
CA ASP A 87 4.44 6.40 -26.20
C ASP A 87 4.53 7.90 -25.86
N SER A 88 3.88 8.32 -24.75
CA SER A 88 3.87 9.74 -24.34
C SER A 88 5.24 10.19 -23.79
N SER A 89 5.92 9.36 -23.00
CA SER A 89 7.23 9.74 -22.45
C SER A 89 8.38 9.64 -23.45
N GLY A 90 8.20 8.90 -24.55
CA GLY A 90 9.26 8.53 -25.48
C GLY A 90 10.30 7.55 -24.90
N ASP A 91 10.08 7.03 -23.71
CA ASP A 91 10.97 6.08 -23.05
C ASP A 91 10.55 4.65 -23.32
N THR A 92 11.34 3.92 -24.08
CA THR A 92 11.06 2.54 -24.51
C THR A 92 11.58 1.45 -23.55
N ARG A 93 12.21 1.82 -22.42
CA ARG A 93 12.65 0.84 -21.41
C ARG A 93 11.45 0.03 -20.92
N ALA A 94 11.63 -1.29 -20.81
CA ALA A 94 10.57 -2.19 -20.33
C ALA A 94 10.21 -1.88 -18.86
N LEU A 95 8.92 -1.67 -18.60
CA LEU A 95 8.44 -1.36 -17.26
C LEU A 95 8.30 -2.61 -16.39
N PHE A 96 7.89 -3.73 -16.99
CA PHE A 96 7.73 -5.00 -16.28
C PHE A 96 9.08 -5.67 -16.02
N THR A 97 9.32 -6.06 -14.77
CA THR A 97 10.59 -6.69 -14.32
C THR A 97 10.46 -8.16 -14.00
N ALA A 98 9.25 -8.63 -13.72
CA ALA A 98 8.95 -10.02 -13.43
C ALA A 98 7.69 -10.48 -14.17
N LYS A 99 7.60 -11.77 -14.46
CA LYS A 99 6.43 -12.41 -15.06
C LYS A 99 5.94 -13.53 -14.16
N GLY A 100 4.69 -13.41 -13.73
CA GLY A 100 4.08 -14.35 -12.80
C GLY A 100 4.53 -14.14 -11.36
N THR A 101 3.78 -14.73 -10.43
CA THR A 101 4.02 -14.69 -8.99
C THR A 101 3.91 -16.09 -8.40
N HIS A 102 4.95 -16.53 -7.69
CA HIS A 102 4.87 -17.70 -6.82
C HIS A 102 4.46 -17.27 -5.42
N VAL A 103 3.37 -17.82 -4.90
CA VAL A 103 2.99 -17.69 -3.49
C VAL A 103 3.42 -18.96 -2.78
N ILE A 104 4.31 -18.85 -1.79
CA ILE A 104 4.87 -19.97 -1.03
C ILE A 104 4.35 -19.95 0.41
N LEU A 105 3.90 -21.09 0.92
CA LEU A 105 3.52 -21.28 2.30
C LEU A 105 4.66 -21.97 3.05
N ASN A 106 5.35 -21.20 3.90
CA ASN A 106 6.48 -21.69 4.68
C ASN A 106 6.05 -22.29 6.03
N THR A 107 6.96 -23.02 6.68
CA THR A 107 6.78 -23.48 8.07
C THR A 107 6.98 -22.38 9.11
N ALA A 108 7.47 -21.20 8.72
CA ALA A 108 7.57 -20.04 9.59
C ALA A 108 6.21 -19.31 9.66
N GLY A 109 5.65 -19.15 10.86
CA GLY A 109 4.39 -18.45 11.07
C GLY A 109 3.36 -19.27 11.88
N MET A 110 2.09 -19.00 11.64
CA MET A 110 0.97 -19.69 12.31
C MET A 110 -0.06 -20.18 11.31
N GLU A 111 -0.58 -21.36 11.54
CA GLU A 111 -1.63 -21.97 10.70
C GLU A 111 -2.88 -21.07 10.62
N GLU A 112 -3.30 -20.49 11.74
CA GLU A 112 -4.50 -19.65 11.84
C GLU A 112 -4.41 -18.36 11.01
N ILE A 113 -3.23 -17.97 10.59
CA ILE A 113 -3.01 -16.77 9.75
C ILE A 113 -2.48 -17.17 8.37
N ASP A 114 -1.33 -17.84 8.33
CA ASP A 114 -0.61 -18.06 7.07
C ASP A 114 -1.30 -19.09 6.18
N SER A 115 -1.73 -20.22 6.76
CA SER A 115 -2.46 -21.25 6.01
C SER A 115 -3.84 -20.74 5.60
N VAL A 116 -4.55 -20.04 6.49
CA VAL A 116 -5.86 -19.48 6.20
C VAL A 116 -5.80 -18.45 5.07
N ASN A 117 -4.77 -17.58 5.06
CA ASN A 117 -4.59 -16.61 3.98
C ASN A 117 -4.16 -17.28 2.66
N TYR A 118 -3.30 -18.31 2.72
CA TYR A 118 -2.96 -19.08 1.53
C TYR A 118 -4.18 -19.77 0.91
N ASP A 119 -5.02 -20.40 1.74
CA ASP A 119 -6.25 -21.05 1.30
C ASP A 119 -7.26 -20.03 0.75
N ALA A 120 -7.33 -18.82 1.34
CA ALA A 120 -8.16 -17.73 0.82
C ALA A 120 -7.70 -17.27 -0.58
N ILE A 121 -6.39 -17.22 -0.84
CA ILE A 121 -5.83 -16.93 -2.16
C ILE A 121 -6.29 -18.02 -3.17
N GLU A 122 -6.07 -19.30 -2.84
CA GLU A 122 -6.43 -20.41 -3.74
C GLU A 122 -7.93 -20.48 -3.99
N GLN A 123 -8.76 -20.30 -2.96
CA GLN A 123 -10.21 -20.25 -3.10
C GLN A 123 -10.65 -19.11 -4.02
N THR A 124 -10.11 -17.91 -3.84
CA THR A 124 -10.50 -16.75 -4.64
C THR A 124 -10.06 -16.87 -6.10
N LEU A 125 -8.88 -17.46 -6.36
CA LEU A 125 -8.46 -17.79 -7.72
C LEU A 125 -9.50 -18.70 -8.42
N ASN A 126 -10.00 -19.71 -7.72
CA ASN A 126 -11.05 -20.59 -8.23
C ASN A 126 -12.37 -19.85 -8.44
N GLU A 127 -12.82 -19.03 -7.50
CA GLU A 127 -14.07 -18.26 -7.58
C GLU A 127 -14.09 -17.30 -8.77
N TYR A 128 -12.93 -16.69 -9.07
CA TYR A 128 -12.77 -15.77 -10.20
C TYR A 128 -12.36 -16.45 -11.51
N ALA A 129 -12.23 -17.79 -11.50
CA ALA A 129 -11.71 -18.57 -12.64
C ALA A 129 -10.37 -17.99 -13.17
N ALA A 130 -9.55 -17.48 -12.28
CA ALA A 130 -8.23 -16.93 -12.60
C ALA A 130 -7.23 -18.08 -12.79
N PRO A 131 -6.33 -17.98 -13.79
CA PRO A 131 -5.36 -19.05 -14.04
C PRO A 131 -4.33 -19.12 -12.89
N TYR A 132 -4.10 -20.33 -12.41
CA TYR A 132 -3.01 -20.64 -11.50
C TYR A 132 -2.57 -22.11 -11.62
N GLU A 133 -1.40 -22.42 -11.12
CA GLU A 133 -0.84 -23.78 -11.08
C GLU A 133 -0.40 -24.09 -9.65
N THR A 134 -0.72 -25.28 -9.15
CA THR A 134 -0.10 -25.79 -7.92
C THR A 134 1.29 -26.34 -8.30
N VAL A 135 2.32 -25.84 -7.63
CA VAL A 135 3.72 -26.14 -7.91
C VAL A 135 4.35 -26.84 -6.71
N ASP A 136 5.18 -27.85 -6.95
CA ASP A 136 6.06 -28.39 -5.89
C ASP A 136 7.10 -27.30 -5.57
N PRO A 137 7.20 -26.82 -4.32
CA PRO A 137 8.20 -25.81 -3.97
C PRO A 137 9.63 -26.17 -4.33
N ARG A 138 9.96 -27.46 -4.44
CA ARG A 138 11.29 -27.95 -4.82
C ARG A 138 11.60 -27.74 -6.31
N GLU A 139 10.58 -27.52 -7.14
CA GLU A 139 10.70 -27.23 -8.58
C GLU A 139 10.95 -25.74 -8.87
N ILE A 140 10.84 -24.86 -7.85
CA ILE A 140 11.17 -23.45 -7.98
C ILE A 140 12.69 -23.32 -7.90
N GLU A 141 13.36 -23.28 -9.06
CA GLU A 141 14.83 -23.43 -9.18
C GLU A 141 15.63 -22.43 -8.32
N TRP A 142 15.18 -21.20 -8.24
CA TRP A 142 15.87 -20.17 -7.47
C TRP A 142 15.66 -20.33 -5.95
N LEU A 143 14.56 -20.95 -5.52
CA LEU A 143 14.19 -21.05 -4.11
C LEU A 143 15.10 -22.06 -3.39
N LYS A 144 15.95 -21.57 -2.48
CA LYS A 144 16.89 -22.40 -1.68
C LYS A 144 16.84 -22.00 -0.20
N PRO A 145 15.69 -22.19 0.47
CA PRO A 145 15.51 -21.82 1.85
C PRO A 145 16.32 -22.68 2.80
N ASN A 146 16.43 -22.24 4.05
CA ASN A 146 16.94 -23.07 5.13
C ASN A 146 15.99 -24.27 5.36
N ASP A 147 16.54 -25.46 5.59
CA ASP A 147 15.77 -26.70 5.80
C ASP A 147 14.76 -26.62 6.96
N LEU A 148 15.02 -25.75 7.94
CA LEU A 148 14.13 -25.54 9.10
C LEU A 148 12.87 -24.72 8.80
N VAL A 149 12.87 -23.96 7.71
CA VAL A 149 11.76 -23.05 7.34
C VAL A 149 11.32 -23.24 5.89
N ARG A 150 11.49 -24.44 5.35
CA ARG A 150 11.15 -24.79 3.97
C ARG A 150 9.67 -24.56 3.66
N PRO A 151 9.32 -24.19 2.43
CA PRO A 151 7.94 -24.10 2.01
C PRO A 151 7.29 -25.49 1.93
N LEU A 152 6.02 -25.56 2.35
CA LEU A 152 5.18 -26.76 2.34
C LEU A 152 4.33 -26.84 1.07
N ARG A 153 3.86 -25.68 0.60
CA ARG A 153 2.98 -25.54 -0.57
C ARG A 153 3.44 -24.34 -1.39
N ALA A 154 3.18 -24.38 -2.69
CA ALA A 154 3.35 -23.24 -3.57
C ALA A 154 2.28 -23.24 -4.65
N LEU A 155 1.89 -22.05 -5.11
CA LEU A 155 1.11 -21.85 -6.31
C LEU A 155 1.77 -20.78 -7.18
N TYR A 156 1.57 -20.88 -8.49
CA TYR A 156 2.05 -19.94 -9.49
C TYR A 156 0.86 -19.25 -10.16
N ILE A 157 0.86 -17.91 -10.15
CA ILE A 157 -0.17 -17.07 -10.76
C ILE A 157 0.49 -16.40 -11.98
N PRO A 158 0.23 -16.86 -13.22
CA PRO A 158 0.95 -16.41 -14.41
C PRO A 158 0.66 -14.96 -14.80
N ASP A 159 -0.50 -14.43 -14.44
CA ASP A 159 -0.97 -13.10 -14.83
C ASP A 159 -0.64 -12.00 -13.82
N GLU A 160 0.11 -12.32 -12.77
CA GLU A 160 0.59 -11.34 -11.79
C GLU A 160 2.07 -11.04 -12.02
N HIS A 161 2.39 -9.77 -12.18
CA HIS A 161 3.70 -9.30 -12.58
C HIS A 161 4.31 -8.36 -11.54
N ALA A 162 5.49 -7.84 -11.82
CA ALA A 162 6.07 -6.72 -11.09
C ALA A 162 6.63 -5.68 -12.05
N LEU A 163 6.73 -4.45 -11.54
CA LEU A 163 7.18 -3.28 -12.27
C LEU A 163 8.46 -2.71 -11.64
N ASP A 164 9.19 -1.93 -12.41
CA ASP A 164 10.19 -1.02 -11.84
C ASP A 164 9.50 0.26 -11.35
N SER A 165 9.41 0.41 -10.03
CA SER A 165 8.75 1.56 -9.40
C SER A 165 9.45 2.88 -9.70
N HIS A 166 10.78 2.90 -9.80
CA HIS A 166 11.55 4.10 -10.12
C HIS A 166 11.31 4.52 -11.57
N LEU A 167 11.42 3.57 -12.50
CA LEU A 167 11.15 3.79 -13.92
C LEU A 167 9.70 4.25 -14.17
N LEU A 168 8.73 3.68 -13.45
CA LEU A 168 7.34 4.13 -13.54
C LEU A 168 7.21 5.63 -13.20
N LEU A 169 7.83 6.06 -12.10
CA LEU A 169 7.76 7.45 -11.66
C LEU A 169 8.47 8.39 -12.65
N GLU A 170 9.60 7.99 -13.24
CA GLU A 170 10.28 8.73 -14.30
C GLU A 170 9.41 8.88 -15.55
N LYS A 171 8.79 7.78 -15.99
CA LYS A 171 7.90 7.78 -17.16
C LYS A 171 6.65 8.65 -16.93
N LEU A 172 6.06 8.61 -15.75
CA LEU A 172 4.92 9.47 -15.39
C LEU A 172 5.28 10.96 -15.43
N ASP A 173 6.48 11.33 -14.94
CA ASP A 173 6.96 12.70 -14.99
C ASP A 173 7.18 13.17 -16.42
N ALA A 174 7.86 12.35 -17.22
CA ALA A 174 8.14 12.66 -18.64
C ALA A 174 6.84 12.71 -19.46
N ALA A 175 5.93 11.77 -19.26
CA ALA A 175 4.65 11.75 -19.96
C ALA A 175 3.78 12.97 -19.62
N LEU A 176 3.71 13.37 -18.34
CA LEU A 176 2.99 14.58 -17.93
C LEU A 176 3.52 15.82 -18.65
N VAL A 177 4.85 15.99 -18.72
CA VAL A 177 5.47 17.14 -19.42
C VAL A 177 5.22 17.08 -20.91
N ALA A 178 5.31 15.91 -21.53
CA ALA A 178 5.04 15.73 -22.96
C ALA A 178 3.60 16.08 -23.34
N GLU A 179 2.63 15.83 -22.45
CA GLU A 179 1.21 16.21 -22.62
C GLU A 179 0.94 17.69 -22.21
N GLY A 180 1.97 18.50 -21.97
CA GLY A 180 1.85 19.92 -21.65
C GLY A 180 1.54 20.24 -20.18
N GLY A 181 1.56 19.25 -19.28
CA GLY A 181 1.45 19.47 -17.86
C GLY A 181 2.71 20.09 -17.25
N VAL A 182 2.56 20.69 -16.08
CA VAL A 182 3.64 21.37 -15.34
C VAL A 182 4.06 20.56 -14.13
N LEU A 183 5.38 20.36 -13.96
CA LEU A 183 5.97 19.82 -12.76
C LEU A 183 6.52 20.95 -11.88
N LYS A 184 5.99 21.10 -10.67
CA LYS A 184 6.51 22.00 -9.66
C LYS A 184 7.22 21.17 -8.59
N ASP A 185 8.56 21.20 -8.63
CA ASP A 185 9.41 20.45 -7.69
C ASP A 185 9.53 21.19 -6.36
N GLU A 186 8.43 21.21 -5.61
CA GLU A 186 8.36 21.81 -4.28
C GLU A 186 7.19 21.20 -3.48
N ASN A 187 7.31 21.15 -2.17
CA ASN A 187 6.23 20.61 -1.32
C ASN A 187 5.19 21.69 -0.99
N VAL A 188 3.93 21.25 -0.95
CA VAL A 188 2.80 22.05 -0.52
C VAL A 188 2.80 22.17 1.01
N LYS A 189 2.51 23.37 1.50
CA LYS A 189 2.31 23.67 2.91
C LYS A 189 0.87 23.45 3.33
N SER A 190 -0.09 23.94 2.54
CA SER A 190 -1.52 23.81 2.81
C SER A 190 -2.35 24.06 1.55
N VAL A 191 -3.59 23.57 1.54
CA VAL A 191 -4.61 23.92 0.55
C VAL A 191 -5.18 25.30 0.90
N LEU A 192 -5.38 26.14 -0.11
CA LEU A 192 -6.03 27.45 0.03
C LEU A 192 -7.55 27.29 -0.13
N ILE A 193 -8.31 27.76 0.87
CA ILE A 193 -9.75 27.66 0.88
C ILE A 193 -10.33 29.05 1.16
N GLU A 194 -11.26 29.49 0.30
CA GLU A 194 -12.01 30.74 0.44
C GLU A 194 -13.51 30.45 0.24
N ASP A 195 -14.34 30.91 1.13
CA ASP A 195 -15.82 30.76 1.08
C ASP A 195 -16.29 29.31 0.84
N GLY A 196 -15.59 28.33 1.42
CA GLY A 196 -15.92 26.90 1.27
C GLY A 196 -15.50 26.28 -0.06
N LEU A 197 -14.69 26.96 -0.86
CA LEU A 197 -14.15 26.52 -2.13
C LEU A 197 -12.63 26.37 -2.06
N ALA A 198 -12.08 25.29 -2.56
CA ALA A 198 -10.64 25.14 -2.77
C ALA A 198 -10.23 25.99 -3.99
N ILE A 199 -9.30 26.91 -3.79
CA ILE A 199 -8.87 27.87 -4.82
C ILE A 199 -7.43 27.69 -5.27
N GLY A 200 -6.68 26.77 -4.63
CA GLY A 200 -5.28 26.50 -4.94
C GLY A 200 -4.50 25.95 -3.75
N VAL A 201 -3.20 26.14 -3.79
CA VAL A 201 -2.26 25.69 -2.75
C VAL A 201 -1.22 26.75 -2.40
N GLU A 202 -0.74 26.76 -1.15
CA GLU A 202 0.45 27.48 -0.69
C GLU A 202 1.62 26.53 -0.60
N LEU A 203 2.75 26.88 -1.21
CA LEU A 203 3.98 26.11 -1.16
C LEU A 203 4.77 26.42 0.11
N LEU A 204 5.77 25.59 0.42
CA LEU A 204 6.67 25.85 1.56
C LEU A 204 7.46 27.15 1.40
N SER A 205 7.76 27.58 0.16
CA SER A 205 8.37 28.87 -0.16
C SER A 205 7.48 30.09 0.12
N GLY A 206 6.16 29.85 0.31
CA GLY A 206 5.16 30.89 0.41
C GLY A 206 4.55 31.29 -0.95
N GLU A 207 5.01 30.73 -2.07
CA GLU A 207 4.37 30.92 -3.37
C GLU A 207 2.94 30.33 -3.35
N ARG A 208 2.00 31.01 -4.01
CA ARG A 208 0.62 30.54 -4.16
C ARG A 208 0.33 30.16 -5.59
N LEU A 209 -0.15 28.95 -5.79
CA LEU A 209 -0.63 28.46 -7.08
C LEU A 209 -2.16 28.36 -7.04
N MET A 210 -2.82 28.89 -8.05
CA MET A 210 -4.28 28.93 -8.12
C MET A 210 -4.81 27.89 -9.08
N ALA A 211 -5.96 27.27 -8.74
CA ALA A 211 -6.63 26.30 -9.60
C ALA A 211 -8.16 26.35 -9.39
N ASP A 212 -8.90 25.74 -10.34
CA ASP A 212 -10.34 25.54 -10.19
C ASP A 212 -10.64 24.36 -9.25
N LYS A 213 -9.80 23.32 -9.25
CA LYS A 213 -9.89 22.18 -8.35
C LYS A 213 -8.50 21.71 -7.88
N VAL A 214 -8.46 21.17 -6.67
CA VAL A 214 -7.24 20.61 -6.05
C VAL A 214 -7.45 19.15 -5.72
N VAL A 215 -6.55 18.28 -6.16
CA VAL A 215 -6.52 16.86 -5.82
C VAL A 215 -5.33 16.60 -4.91
N VAL A 216 -5.59 16.16 -3.69
CA VAL A 216 -4.54 15.79 -2.73
C VAL A 216 -4.29 14.29 -2.79
N ALA A 217 -3.12 13.91 -3.31
CA ALA A 217 -2.62 12.55 -3.44
C ALA A 217 -1.22 12.41 -2.81
N ALA A 218 -1.04 13.02 -1.63
CA ALA A 218 0.24 13.14 -0.92
C ALA A 218 0.54 11.96 0.03
N GLY A 219 -0.12 10.81 -0.16
CA GLY A 219 0.11 9.61 0.62
C GLY A 219 -0.16 9.84 2.12
N ALA A 220 0.76 9.41 2.97
CA ALA A 220 0.63 9.53 4.43
C ALA A 220 0.55 10.97 4.95
N HIS A 221 0.95 11.96 4.14
CA HIS A 221 0.89 13.38 4.48
C HIS A 221 -0.38 14.08 4.00
N SER A 222 -1.33 13.38 3.38
CA SER A 222 -2.49 14.03 2.74
C SER A 222 -3.34 14.84 3.71
N LEU A 223 -3.62 14.33 4.91
CA LEU A 223 -4.45 15.05 5.89
C LEU A 223 -3.71 16.20 6.59
N ASP A 224 -2.37 16.18 6.64
CA ASP A 224 -1.58 17.28 7.21
C ASP A 224 -1.80 18.59 6.43
N LEU A 225 -2.02 18.48 5.11
CA LEU A 225 -2.28 19.61 4.21
C LEU A 225 -3.64 20.26 4.40
N LEU A 226 -4.53 19.60 5.13
CA LEU A 226 -5.91 20.03 5.43
C LEU A 226 -6.09 20.53 6.86
N SER A 227 -4.99 20.81 7.57
CA SER A 227 -5.02 21.24 8.97
C SER A 227 -5.79 22.54 9.22
N ASN A 228 -6.04 23.34 8.18
CA ASN A 228 -6.85 24.56 8.22
C ASN A 228 -8.37 24.33 8.15
N ILE A 229 -8.82 23.07 7.95
CA ILE A 229 -10.25 22.69 7.97
C ILE A 229 -10.52 21.55 8.98
N PRO A 230 -10.23 21.73 10.27
CA PRO A 230 -10.26 20.65 11.26
C PRO A 230 -11.65 20.02 11.43
N SER A 231 -12.73 20.74 11.17
CA SER A 231 -14.11 20.24 11.23
C SER A 231 -14.38 19.17 10.16
N VAL A 232 -13.81 19.33 8.97
CA VAL A 232 -13.91 18.33 7.89
C VAL A 232 -12.97 17.16 8.17
N VAL A 233 -11.71 17.44 8.54
CA VAL A 233 -10.69 16.40 8.80
C VAL A 233 -11.14 15.40 9.87
N ARG A 234 -11.86 15.84 10.90
CA ARG A 234 -12.40 14.94 11.94
C ARG A 234 -13.43 13.92 11.42
N GLN A 235 -14.08 14.20 10.28
CA GLN A 235 -15.05 13.30 9.66
C GLN A 235 -14.42 12.36 8.63
N ILE A 236 -13.11 12.48 8.41
CA ILE A 236 -12.34 11.63 7.50
C ILE A 236 -11.58 10.59 8.33
N PRO A 237 -11.58 9.29 7.96
CA PRO A 237 -10.74 8.30 8.61
C PRO A 237 -9.30 8.79 8.74
N PRO A 238 -8.73 8.93 9.95
CA PRO A 238 -7.36 9.40 10.12
C PRO A 238 -6.38 8.48 9.40
N ILE A 239 -5.40 9.06 8.71
CA ILE A 239 -4.36 8.30 7.99
C ILE A 239 -3.17 8.11 8.93
N PHE A 240 -2.74 6.87 9.10
CA PHE A 240 -1.52 6.48 9.80
C PHE A 240 -0.42 6.11 8.81
N ALA A 241 0.84 6.23 9.24
CA ALA A 241 1.97 5.86 8.41
C ALA A 241 2.31 4.37 8.59
N GLY A 242 2.08 3.57 7.55
CA GLY A 242 2.59 2.20 7.47
C GLY A 242 4.05 2.22 7.04
N TYR A 243 4.95 2.33 8.01
CA TYR A 243 6.38 2.36 7.79
C TYR A 243 6.88 1.00 7.30
N GLY A 244 7.58 1.00 6.17
CA GLY A 244 8.16 -0.20 5.58
C GLY A 244 9.60 -0.02 5.16
N VAL A 245 10.41 -1.04 5.44
CA VAL A 245 11.80 -1.16 4.99
C VAL A 245 11.87 -2.21 3.90
N SER A 246 12.61 -1.91 2.84
CA SER A 246 13.00 -2.84 1.79
C SER A 246 14.47 -2.66 1.43
N ILE A 247 15.06 -3.66 0.81
CA ILE A 247 16.49 -3.70 0.51
C ILE A 247 16.69 -4.08 -0.95
N LEU A 248 17.47 -3.29 -1.68
CA LEU A 248 17.99 -3.69 -2.98
C LEU A 248 19.33 -4.36 -2.80
N VAL A 249 19.46 -5.55 -3.34
CA VAL A 249 20.70 -6.34 -3.31
C VAL A 249 21.16 -6.68 -4.72
N LYS A 250 22.46 -6.83 -4.89
CA LYS A 250 23.11 -7.27 -6.15
C LYS A 250 23.68 -8.66 -5.95
N MET A 251 23.19 -9.61 -6.71
CA MET A 251 23.74 -10.98 -6.72
C MET A 251 25.10 -11.02 -7.43
N PRO A 252 26.02 -11.89 -7.00
CA PRO A 252 27.28 -12.11 -7.70
C PRO A 252 27.07 -12.54 -9.16
N LYS A 253 28.02 -12.20 -10.03
CA LYS A 253 27.96 -12.60 -11.44
C LYS A 253 27.86 -14.12 -11.59
N GLY A 254 26.99 -14.57 -12.51
CA GLY A 254 26.78 -15.98 -12.81
C GLY A 254 25.83 -16.72 -11.88
N ARG A 255 25.20 -16.00 -10.91
CA ARG A 255 24.05 -16.52 -10.16
C ARG A 255 22.77 -16.32 -10.96
N GLU A 256 21.95 -17.36 -10.99
CA GLU A 256 20.60 -17.28 -11.53
C GLU A 256 19.72 -16.39 -10.66
N LEU A 257 18.76 -15.73 -11.28
CA LEU A 257 17.77 -14.86 -10.62
C LEU A 257 16.39 -15.45 -10.84
N PRO A 258 15.43 -15.19 -9.94
CA PRO A 258 14.04 -15.54 -10.21
C PRO A 258 13.54 -14.75 -11.41
N THR A 259 12.71 -15.36 -12.23
CA THR A 259 12.02 -14.70 -13.35
C THR A 259 10.64 -14.18 -12.96
N SER A 260 10.11 -14.65 -11.84
CA SER A 260 8.84 -14.31 -11.23
C SER A 260 9.02 -13.64 -9.88
N VAL A 261 7.97 -13.02 -9.38
CA VAL A 261 7.88 -12.65 -7.96
C VAL A 261 7.81 -13.92 -7.12
N ILE A 262 8.49 -13.97 -5.98
CA ILE A 262 8.33 -15.01 -4.96
C ILE A 262 7.88 -14.31 -3.68
N ARG A 263 6.79 -14.76 -3.10
CA ARG A 263 6.23 -14.15 -1.89
C ARG A 263 5.58 -15.15 -0.94
N THR A 264 5.44 -14.76 0.33
CA THR A 264 4.59 -15.43 1.31
C THR A 264 3.22 -14.73 1.37
N PRO A 265 2.17 -15.37 1.94
CA PRO A 265 0.90 -14.70 2.23
C PRO A 265 1.09 -13.44 3.10
N ASN A 266 0.18 -12.48 2.95
CA ASN A 266 0.20 -11.27 3.74
C ASN A 266 -0.19 -11.52 5.19
N ARG A 267 0.40 -10.74 6.09
CA ARG A 267 0.02 -10.62 7.51
C ARG A 267 -0.25 -9.15 7.86
N ALA A 268 -0.96 -8.91 8.95
CA ALA A 268 -0.88 -7.63 9.65
C ALA A 268 0.58 -7.39 10.09
N PHE A 269 1.03 -6.35 10.60
CA PHE A 269 2.39 -6.05 11.10
C PHE A 269 3.56 -6.37 10.14
N ALA A 270 3.35 -7.18 9.10
CA ALA A 270 4.31 -7.50 8.04
C ALA A 270 3.59 -7.65 6.70
N CYS A 271 4.22 -7.22 5.60
CA CYS A 271 3.65 -7.33 4.26
C CYS A 271 3.89 -8.69 3.61
N GLY A 272 4.09 -9.74 4.36
CA GLY A 272 4.64 -10.97 3.78
C GLY A 272 6.03 -10.73 3.17
N LEU A 273 6.91 -11.71 3.27
CA LEU A 273 8.22 -11.64 2.65
C LEU A 273 8.06 -11.77 1.13
N HIS A 274 8.76 -10.94 0.36
CA HIS A 274 8.77 -11.05 -1.10
C HIS A 274 10.12 -10.68 -1.72
N CYS A 275 10.43 -11.37 -2.80
CA CYS A 275 11.57 -11.11 -3.66
C CYS A 275 11.07 -10.74 -5.06
N VAL A 276 11.55 -9.62 -5.58
CA VAL A 276 11.17 -9.12 -6.90
C VAL A 276 12.45 -8.89 -7.73
N PRO A 277 12.62 -9.56 -8.89
CA PRO A 277 13.72 -9.28 -9.78
C PRO A 277 13.60 -7.89 -10.40
N ARG A 278 14.74 -7.18 -10.50
CA ARG A 278 14.85 -5.82 -11.06
C ARG A 278 15.72 -5.75 -12.32
N GLY A 279 16.15 -6.89 -12.84
CA GLY A 279 17.12 -6.96 -13.94
C GLY A 279 18.56 -6.76 -13.47
N ASP A 280 19.50 -7.00 -14.36
CA ASP A 280 20.95 -6.79 -14.16
C ASP A 280 21.53 -7.38 -12.86
N GLY A 281 20.99 -8.49 -12.38
CA GLY A 281 21.43 -9.13 -11.14
C GLY A 281 20.91 -8.46 -9.87
N VAL A 282 20.00 -7.50 -9.96
CA VAL A 282 19.42 -6.80 -8.81
C VAL A 282 18.13 -7.50 -8.37
N LEU A 283 17.99 -7.68 -7.06
CA LEU A 283 16.77 -8.15 -6.41
C LEU A 283 16.28 -7.11 -5.42
N TYR A 284 14.97 -6.94 -5.37
CA TYR A 284 14.29 -6.26 -4.29
C TYR A 284 13.85 -7.28 -3.24
N LEU A 285 14.23 -7.07 -2.00
CA LEU A 285 13.78 -7.85 -0.84
C LEU A 285 12.87 -6.96 0.02
N GLY A 286 11.69 -7.40 0.31
CA GLY A 286 10.68 -6.62 1.04
C GLY A 286 9.68 -7.49 1.78
N ALA A 287 8.87 -6.85 2.55
CA ALA A 287 9.07 -5.59 3.21
C ALA A 287 8.46 -5.64 4.62
N THR A 288 8.97 -4.83 5.52
CA THR A 288 8.29 -4.60 6.79
C THR A 288 7.04 -3.74 6.59
N ASN A 289 6.12 -3.78 7.55
CA ASN A 289 4.94 -2.91 7.59
C ASN A 289 4.53 -2.68 9.05
N ILE A 290 5.05 -1.63 9.63
CA ILE A 290 4.85 -1.29 11.04
C ILE A 290 4.17 0.07 11.09
N LEU A 291 3.07 0.19 11.85
CA LEU A 291 2.45 1.49 12.05
C LEU A 291 3.35 2.38 12.90
N ALA A 292 3.50 3.62 12.47
CA ALA A 292 4.23 4.65 13.18
C ALA A 292 3.33 5.87 13.43
N GLU A 293 3.54 6.56 14.55
CA GLU A 293 2.80 7.79 14.87
C GLU A 293 2.98 8.86 13.79
N LYS A 294 4.17 8.91 13.20
CA LYS A 294 4.57 9.84 12.15
C LYS A 294 5.36 9.10 11.06
N PRO A 295 5.31 9.56 9.82
CA PRO A 295 6.15 9.03 8.77
C PRO A 295 7.62 9.02 9.18
N ARG A 296 8.31 7.91 8.93
CA ARG A 296 9.72 7.73 9.23
C ARG A 296 10.59 7.99 8.00
N SER A 297 11.79 8.50 8.25
CA SER A 297 12.75 8.77 7.19
C SER A 297 13.92 7.78 7.11
N GLN A 298 14.08 6.94 8.14
CA GLN A 298 15.23 6.05 8.24
C GLN A 298 14.82 4.68 8.76
N ALA A 299 15.50 3.63 8.26
CA ALA A 299 15.31 2.26 8.70
C ALA A 299 15.90 2.06 10.10
N LEU A 300 15.24 1.22 10.90
CA LEU A 300 15.82 0.69 12.13
C LEU A 300 16.73 -0.49 11.81
N ILE A 301 17.78 -0.67 12.61
CA ILE A 301 18.68 -1.82 12.50
C ILE A 301 17.90 -3.12 12.66
N SER A 302 16.95 -3.17 13.61
CA SER A 302 16.10 -4.34 13.85
C SER A 302 15.30 -4.74 12.60
N ASP A 303 14.75 -3.77 11.85
CA ASP A 303 13.94 -4.05 10.67
C ASP A 303 14.79 -4.60 9.51
N VAL A 304 16.01 -4.03 9.34
CA VAL A 304 16.99 -4.53 8.36
C VAL A 304 17.45 -5.94 8.70
N GLN A 305 17.80 -6.18 9.97
CA GLN A 305 18.23 -7.49 10.45
C GLN A 305 17.13 -8.53 10.27
N PHE A 306 15.90 -8.20 10.64
CA PHE A 306 14.75 -9.08 10.47
C PHE A 306 14.52 -9.43 9.01
N LEU A 307 14.44 -8.44 8.13
CA LEU A 307 14.17 -8.65 6.71
C LEU A 307 15.26 -9.51 6.04
N LEU A 308 16.54 -9.23 6.32
CA LEU A 308 17.64 -10.03 5.79
C LEU A 308 17.62 -11.45 6.36
N GLY A 309 17.35 -11.62 7.65
CA GLY A 309 17.21 -12.94 8.27
C GLY A 309 16.08 -13.77 7.63
N CYS A 310 14.91 -13.17 7.43
CA CYS A 310 13.80 -13.82 6.76
C CYS A 310 14.12 -14.18 5.31
N ALA A 311 14.78 -13.30 4.56
CA ALA A 311 15.15 -13.55 3.17
C ALA A 311 16.16 -14.73 3.05
N LEU A 312 17.18 -14.75 3.90
CA LEU A 312 18.17 -15.83 3.95
C LEU A 312 17.54 -17.18 4.33
N ASP A 313 16.63 -17.18 5.30
CA ASP A 313 16.03 -18.41 5.79
C ASP A 313 14.92 -18.95 4.87
N GLN A 314 14.07 -18.07 4.36
CA GLN A 314 12.82 -18.45 3.72
C GLN A 314 12.89 -18.43 2.19
N LEU A 315 13.85 -17.71 1.60
CA LEU A 315 13.98 -17.57 0.15
C LEU A 315 15.23 -18.25 -0.41
N ASP A 316 16.42 -17.70 -0.15
CA ASP A 316 17.67 -18.26 -0.67
C ASP A 316 18.83 -17.99 0.30
N ILE A 317 19.43 -19.05 0.81
CA ILE A 317 20.62 -18.97 1.67
C ILE A 317 21.82 -18.31 0.95
N ASN A 318 21.88 -18.38 -0.38
CA ASN A 318 22.96 -17.77 -1.16
C ASN A 318 22.88 -16.24 -1.21
N LEU A 319 21.81 -15.62 -0.69
CA LEU A 319 21.76 -14.16 -0.47
C LEU A 319 22.86 -13.67 0.49
N HIS A 320 23.51 -14.57 1.22
CA HIS A 320 24.72 -14.26 2.00
C HIS A 320 25.83 -13.61 1.18
N ASP A 321 25.94 -13.96 -0.10
CA ASP A 321 27.00 -13.46 -0.99
C ASP A 321 26.59 -12.19 -1.74
N ALA A 322 25.37 -11.68 -1.53
CA ALA A 322 24.86 -10.51 -2.23
C ALA A 322 25.36 -9.19 -1.61
N ASP A 323 25.66 -8.21 -2.47
CA ASP A 323 25.98 -6.85 -2.04
C ASP A 323 24.70 -6.05 -1.75
N ILE A 324 24.64 -5.33 -0.64
CA ILE A 324 23.56 -4.38 -0.37
C ILE A 324 23.78 -3.10 -1.17
N LEU A 325 22.89 -2.81 -2.11
CA LEU A 325 22.93 -1.57 -2.90
C LEU A 325 22.29 -0.40 -2.19
N SER A 326 21.12 -0.62 -1.58
CA SER A 326 20.42 0.43 -0.83
C SER A 326 19.40 -0.18 0.14
N ILE A 327 19.16 0.57 1.22
CA ILE A 327 18.06 0.34 2.15
C ILE A 327 17.04 1.45 1.89
N GLN A 328 15.81 1.06 1.60
CA GLN A 328 14.72 1.98 1.25
C GLN A 328 13.70 2.05 2.39
N VAL A 329 13.14 3.22 2.58
CA VAL A 329 12.04 3.46 3.54
C VAL A 329 10.86 4.04 2.79
N GLY A 330 9.67 3.47 3.02
CA GLY A 330 8.42 3.98 2.48
C GLY A 330 7.35 4.08 3.55
N ASN A 331 6.49 5.09 3.44
CA ASN A 331 5.38 5.30 4.37
C ASN A 331 4.05 5.12 3.62
N ARG A 332 3.42 3.98 3.81
CA ARG A 332 2.11 3.68 3.22
C ARG A 332 1.01 4.46 3.93
N PRO A 333 0.07 5.08 3.21
CA PRO A 333 -1.08 5.73 3.83
C PRO A 333 -2.09 4.68 4.27
N ILE A 334 -2.29 4.53 5.58
CA ILE A 334 -3.24 3.57 6.16
C ILE A 334 -4.38 4.35 6.83
N PRO A 335 -5.57 4.43 6.21
CA PRO A 335 -6.76 4.96 6.87
C PRO A 335 -7.20 4.09 8.04
N ALA A 336 -7.90 4.68 9.01
CA ALA A 336 -8.34 4.01 10.22
C ALA A 336 -9.25 2.79 10.00
N ASP A 337 -9.87 2.69 8.85
CA ASP A 337 -10.69 1.54 8.43
C ASP A 337 -9.99 0.62 7.43
N GLY A 338 -8.76 0.97 7.00
CA GLY A 338 -7.97 0.19 6.04
C GLY A 338 -8.35 0.37 4.57
N PHE A 339 -9.31 1.26 4.24
CA PHE A 339 -9.84 1.42 2.88
C PHE A 339 -9.52 2.78 2.26
N PRO A 340 -9.45 2.87 0.91
CA PRO A 340 -9.08 4.10 0.21
C PRO A 340 -9.95 5.31 0.55
N LEU A 341 -9.39 6.50 0.35
CA LEU A 341 -10.06 7.79 0.46
C LEU A 341 -10.06 8.44 -0.94
N ILE A 342 -11.18 8.32 -1.66
CA ILE A 342 -11.30 8.72 -3.05
C ILE A 342 -12.60 9.51 -3.23
N GLY A 343 -12.47 10.79 -3.56
CA GLY A 343 -13.63 11.66 -3.78
C GLY A 343 -13.47 13.07 -3.26
N GLU A 344 -14.52 13.87 -3.36
CA GLU A 344 -14.58 15.22 -2.81
C GLU A 344 -14.69 15.17 -1.28
N CYS A 345 -13.89 15.97 -0.58
CA CYS A 345 -13.73 15.86 0.87
C CYS A 345 -14.50 16.92 1.67
N GLY A 346 -15.75 17.21 1.30
CA GLY A 346 -16.63 18.15 2.04
C GLY A 346 -16.29 19.63 1.85
N VAL A 347 -15.40 19.97 0.94
CA VAL A 347 -15.07 21.31 0.46
C VAL A 347 -15.15 21.29 -1.06
N ASN A 348 -15.93 22.17 -1.65
CA ASN A 348 -16.10 22.22 -3.09
C ASN A 348 -14.74 22.35 -3.81
N GLY A 349 -14.52 21.51 -4.82
CA GLY A 349 -13.28 21.50 -5.60
C GLY A 349 -12.06 20.91 -4.88
N LEU A 350 -12.20 20.37 -3.67
CA LEU A 350 -11.13 19.68 -2.96
C LEU A 350 -11.36 18.18 -2.96
N TRP A 351 -10.44 17.45 -3.58
CA TRP A 351 -10.50 15.99 -3.72
C TRP A 351 -9.35 15.30 -2.97
N LEU A 352 -9.62 14.14 -2.42
CA LEU A 352 -8.61 13.20 -1.95
C LEU A 352 -8.52 12.01 -2.92
N ALA A 353 -7.31 11.55 -3.17
CA ALA A 353 -7.02 10.30 -3.85
C ALA A 353 -5.82 9.63 -3.16
N THR A 354 -6.07 8.99 -2.03
CA THR A 354 -5.04 8.46 -1.12
C THR A 354 -5.57 7.30 -0.29
N GLY A 355 -4.81 6.84 0.70
CA GLY A 355 -5.29 5.83 1.64
C GLY A 355 -5.37 4.41 1.07
N THR A 356 -4.76 4.15 -0.05
CA THR A 356 -4.80 2.85 -0.75
C THR A 356 -3.96 1.76 -0.08
N TYR A 357 -3.31 2.07 1.04
CA TYR A 357 -2.46 1.18 1.83
C TYR A 357 -1.33 0.57 0.99
N ARG A 358 -1.47 -0.70 0.55
CA ARG A 358 -0.44 -1.46 -0.18
C ARG A 358 -0.56 -1.32 -1.70
N ASP A 359 -1.75 -1.02 -2.22
CA ASP A 359 -2.11 -1.23 -3.62
C ASP A 359 -2.08 0.02 -4.49
N GLY A 360 -1.71 1.18 -3.92
CA GLY A 360 -1.77 2.47 -4.61
C GLY A 360 -0.99 2.56 -5.91
N LEU A 361 0.15 1.87 -6.01
CA LEU A 361 0.89 1.79 -7.26
C LEU A 361 0.13 0.93 -8.27
N HIS A 362 -0.32 -0.24 -7.86
CA HIS A 362 -1.11 -1.17 -8.68
C HIS A 362 -2.42 -0.54 -9.17
N GLN A 363 -3.14 0.16 -8.29
CA GLN A 363 -4.42 0.80 -8.58
C GLN A 363 -4.29 2.13 -9.35
N SER A 364 -3.09 2.65 -9.55
CA SER A 364 -2.89 4.00 -10.09
C SER A 364 -3.48 4.22 -11.50
N PRO A 365 -3.52 3.26 -12.45
CA PRO A 365 -4.20 3.45 -13.74
C PRO A 365 -5.71 3.60 -13.61
N LEU A 366 -6.35 2.76 -12.78
CA LEU A 366 -7.79 2.85 -12.52
C LEU A 366 -8.15 4.17 -11.84
N LEU A 367 -7.39 4.54 -10.80
CA LEU A 367 -7.63 5.78 -10.06
C LEU A 367 -7.39 7.03 -10.93
N ALA A 368 -6.46 6.98 -11.88
CA ALA A 368 -6.24 8.07 -12.82
C ALA A 368 -7.48 8.33 -13.67
N ASP A 369 -8.01 7.30 -14.30
CA ASP A 369 -9.22 7.41 -15.12
C ASP A 369 -10.45 7.78 -14.28
N TYR A 370 -10.68 7.07 -13.17
CA TYR A 370 -11.82 7.32 -12.27
C TYR A 370 -11.89 8.76 -11.77
N VAL A 371 -10.77 9.26 -11.24
CA VAL A 371 -10.70 10.64 -10.69
C VAL A 371 -10.80 11.67 -11.80
N ALA A 372 -10.13 11.46 -12.94
CA ALA A 372 -10.22 12.39 -14.07
C ALA A 372 -11.65 12.47 -14.63
N ASN A 373 -12.36 11.34 -14.74
CA ASN A 373 -13.76 11.31 -15.14
C ASN A 373 -14.64 12.11 -14.16
N ALA A 374 -14.54 11.84 -12.87
CA ALA A 374 -15.33 12.52 -11.85
C ALA A 374 -15.06 14.05 -11.81
N LEU A 375 -13.79 14.44 -11.95
CA LEU A 375 -13.40 15.86 -11.98
C LEU A 375 -13.94 16.61 -13.20
N THR A 376 -14.10 15.92 -14.35
CA THR A 376 -14.57 16.50 -15.61
C THR A 376 -16.07 16.28 -15.87
N GLY A 377 -16.78 15.64 -14.94
CA GLY A 377 -18.23 15.40 -15.05
C GLY A 377 -18.58 14.23 -15.99
N ILE A 378 -17.63 13.36 -16.26
CA ILE A 378 -17.86 12.11 -17.01
C ILE A 378 -18.28 11.02 -16.02
N GLU A 379 -19.33 10.28 -16.35
CA GLU A 379 -19.83 9.18 -15.53
C GLU A 379 -18.85 8.00 -15.51
N ASN A 380 -18.53 7.50 -14.33
CA ASN A 380 -17.74 6.29 -14.14
C ASN A 380 -18.66 5.05 -14.23
N THR A 381 -18.65 4.38 -15.38
CA THR A 381 -19.51 3.22 -15.64
C THR A 381 -18.85 1.89 -15.28
N GLN A 382 -17.53 1.84 -15.13
CA GLN A 382 -16.77 0.62 -14.89
C GLN A 382 -16.83 0.17 -13.43
N ILE A 383 -16.79 1.11 -12.49
CA ILE A 383 -16.82 0.86 -11.05
C ILE A 383 -17.39 2.05 -10.30
N ASN A 384 -18.12 1.80 -9.23
CA ASN A 384 -18.58 2.83 -8.29
C ASN A 384 -17.71 2.77 -7.02
N LEU A 385 -17.04 3.88 -6.68
CA LEU A 385 -16.19 4.02 -5.50
C LEU A 385 -16.80 4.94 -4.41
N ASP A 386 -18.09 5.22 -4.45
CA ASP A 386 -18.76 6.09 -3.48
C ASP A 386 -18.59 5.62 -2.03
N SER A 387 -18.48 4.30 -1.82
CA SER A 387 -18.18 3.73 -0.50
C SER A 387 -16.81 4.13 0.04
N PHE A 388 -15.91 4.61 -0.82
CA PHE A 388 -14.59 5.12 -0.46
C PHE A 388 -14.51 6.64 -0.39
N ASN A 389 -15.68 7.32 -0.38
CA ASN A 389 -15.71 8.77 -0.17
C ASN A 389 -14.94 9.14 1.11
N PRO A 390 -14.09 10.17 1.09
CA PRO A 390 -13.29 10.56 2.24
C PRO A 390 -14.12 10.92 3.49
N VAL A 391 -15.22 11.62 3.33
CA VAL A 391 -16.13 11.96 4.43
C VAL A 391 -17.13 10.81 4.58
N ARG A 392 -16.85 9.89 5.50
CA ARG A 392 -17.66 8.70 5.75
C ARG A 392 -17.65 8.31 7.22
N PRO A 393 -18.72 7.70 7.73
CA PRO A 393 -18.75 7.16 9.09
C PRO A 393 -17.79 5.97 9.22
N PRO A 394 -17.36 5.67 10.46
CA PRO A 394 -16.62 4.43 10.75
C PRO A 394 -17.40 3.20 10.31
N LEU A 395 -16.67 2.22 9.76
CA LEU A 395 -17.28 0.95 9.36
C LEU A 395 -17.80 0.21 10.59
N VAL A 396 -18.98 -0.32 10.47
CA VAL A 396 -19.63 -1.14 11.49
C VAL A 396 -19.56 -2.62 11.11
N GLY A 397 -19.66 -3.51 12.10
CA GLY A 397 -19.73 -4.96 11.86
C GLY A 397 -18.50 -5.74 12.28
N PHE A 398 -17.43 -5.09 12.73
CA PHE A 398 -16.30 -5.78 13.34
C PHE A 398 -16.64 -6.15 14.79
N SER A 399 -16.67 -7.44 15.09
CA SER A 399 -16.80 -7.93 16.47
C SER A 399 -15.55 -7.60 17.27
N ARG A 400 -15.69 -6.95 18.43
CA ARG A 400 -14.57 -6.65 19.34
C ARG A 400 -13.78 -7.88 19.71
N GLU A 401 -14.49 -8.95 20.04
CA GLU A 401 -13.88 -10.22 20.44
C GLU A 401 -13.05 -10.81 19.27
N VAL A 402 -13.60 -10.79 18.07
CA VAL A 402 -12.91 -11.28 16.87
C VAL A 402 -11.68 -10.43 16.59
N MET A 403 -11.79 -9.09 16.59
CA MET A 403 -10.66 -8.20 16.32
C MET A 403 -9.57 -8.31 17.36
N ALA A 404 -9.92 -8.41 18.65
CA ALA A 404 -8.92 -8.59 19.71
C ALA A 404 -8.18 -9.92 19.57
N LYS A 405 -8.90 -11.01 19.28
CA LYS A 405 -8.31 -12.33 19.07
C LYS A 405 -7.40 -12.35 17.82
N GLU A 406 -7.88 -11.81 16.72
CA GLU A 406 -7.11 -11.72 15.48
C GLU A 406 -5.83 -10.88 15.67
N THR A 407 -5.90 -9.79 16.43
CA THR A 407 -4.72 -8.99 16.79
C THR A 407 -3.64 -9.83 17.47
N VAL A 408 -4.04 -10.67 18.43
CA VAL A 408 -3.10 -11.56 19.13
C VAL A 408 -2.50 -12.61 18.18
N GLN A 409 -3.33 -13.22 17.34
CA GLN A 409 -2.87 -14.23 16.37
C GLN A 409 -1.88 -13.64 15.37
N GLN A 410 -2.17 -12.48 14.81
CA GLN A 410 -1.27 -11.75 13.91
C GLN A 410 0.07 -11.41 14.58
N MET A 411 0.03 -10.97 15.83
CA MET A 411 1.24 -10.66 16.58
C MET A 411 2.08 -11.91 16.91
N LEU A 412 1.45 -13.01 17.26
CA LEU A 412 2.14 -14.27 17.50
C LEU A 412 2.74 -14.84 16.20
N ALA A 413 2.02 -14.78 15.06
CA ALA A 413 2.52 -15.19 13.77
C ALA A 413 3.80 -14.42 13.40
N THR A 414 3.79 -13.11 13.61
CA THR A 414 4.97 -12.26 13.41
C THR A 414 6.08 -12.61 14.40
N GLY A 415 5.74 -12.86 15.66
CA GLY A 415 6.70 -13.26 16.70
C GLY A 415 7.41 -14.58 16.36
N TYR A 416 6.72 -15.56 15.82
CA TYR A 416 7.33 -16.81 15.34
C TYR A 416 8.28 -16.58 14.17
N GLU A 417 7.94 -15.70 13.24
CA GLU A 417 8.84 -15.30 12.17
C GLU A 417 10.11 -14.59 12.72
N TYR A 418 9.97 -13.82 13.82
CA TYR A 418 11.08 -13.27 14.61
C TYR A 418 11.80 -14.29 15.48
N ARG A 419 11.42 -15.57 15.39
CA ARG A 419 11.99 -16.69 16.17
C ARG A 419 11.83 -16.53 17.69
N TRP A 420 10.67 -16.00 18.14
CA TRP A 420 10.36 -16.00 19.56
C TRP A 420 10.28 -17.42 20.11
N ASP A 421 11.05 -17.73 21.16
CA ASP A 421 10.99 -19.01 21.86
C ASP A 421 9.83 -19.03 22.86
N ILE A 422 8.61 -19.13 22.35
CA ILE A 422 7.39 -19.23 23.19
C ILE A 422 7.16 -20.71 23.51
N LYS A 423 7.19 -21.04 24.79
CA LYS A 423 6.89 -22.41 25.22
C LYS A 423 5.42 -22.74 24.97
N PRO A 424 5.10 -23.96 24.45
CA PRO A 424 3.73 -24.33 24.09
C PRO A 424 2.69 -24.13 25.20
N TYR A 425 3.05 -24.38 26.46
CA TYR A 425 2.15 -24.20 27.58
C TYR A 425 1.91 -22.74 28.00
N TRP A 426 2.66 -21.76 27.45
CA TRP A 426 2.42 -20.34 27.65
C TRP A 426 1.42 -19.77 26.65
N LEU A 427 1.25 -20.41 25.49
CA LEU A 427 0.36 -19.90 24.43
C LEU A 427 -1.07 -19.62 24.91
N PRO A 428 -1.74 -20.56 25.67
CA PRO A 428 -3.09 -20.27 26.16
C PRO A 428 -3.15 -19.05 27.08
N LEU A 429 -2.14 -18.86 27.92
CA LEU A 429 -2.05 -17.74 28.86
C LEU A 429 -1.81 -16.41 28.11
N LEU A 430 -0.93 -16.41 27.12
CA LEU A 430 -0.66 -15.25 26.29
C LEU A 430 -1.90 -14.87 25.47
N ASN A 431 -2.53 -15.86 24.81
CA ASN A 431 -3.75 -15.64 24.04
C ASN A 431 -4.86 -15.03 24.89
N GLU A 432 -5.17 -15.63 26.04
CA GLU A 432 -6.25 -15.15 26.91
C GLU A 432 -5.94 -13.77 27.51
N GLY A 433 -4.74 -13.60 28.07
CA GLY A 433 -4.34 -12.35 28.72
C GLY A 433 -4.28 -11.16 27.73
N MET A 434 -3.69 -11.37 26.57
CA MET A 434 -3.55 -10.32 25.55
C MET A 434 -4.89 -10.01 24.88
N THR A 435 -5.72 -11.03 24.60
CA THR A 435 -7.06 -10.81 24.04
C THR A 435 -7.90 -9.94 24.98
N ARG A 436 -7.86 -10.20 26.28
CA ARG A 436 -8.55 -9.39 27.28
C ARG A 436 -8.05 -7.93 27.27
N ASN A 437 -6.73 -7.74 27.28
CA ASN A 437 -6.16 -6.39 27.25
C ASN A 437 -6.56 -5.61 25.98
N TYR A 438 -6.64 -6.28 24.84
CA TYR A 438 -7.09 -5.63 23.60
C TYR A 438 -8.60 -5.39 23.59
N GLN A 439 -9.42 -6.25 24.18
CA GLN A 439 -10.85 -6.00 24.38
C GLN A 439 -11.08 -4.75 25.23
N ASP A 440 -10.38 -4.64 26.37
CA ASP A 440 -10.46 -3.47 27.26
C ASP A 440 -10.02 -2.19 26.53
N LEU A 441 -8.96 -2.28 25.72
CA LEU A 441 -8.52 -1.16 24.88
C LEU A 441 -9.61 -0.73 23.88
N ILE A 442 -10.17 -1.67 23.13
CA ILE A 442 -11.20 -1.39 22.11
C ILE A 442 -12.42 -0.75 22.78
N GLU A 443 -12.85 -1.25 23.95
CA GLU A 443 -13.93 -0.64 24.74
C GLU A 443 -13.63 0.81 25.13
N SER A 444 -12.37 1.08 25.48
CA SER A 444 -11.92 2.42 25.88
C SER A 444 -11.86 3.41 24.71
N LEU A 445 -11.80 2.93 23.47
CA LEU A 445 -11.78 3.77 22.29
C LEU A 445 -13.18 4.32 21.98
N HIS A 446 -14.18 3.45 21.84
CA HIS A 446 -15.56 3.84 21.57
C HIS A 446 -16.55 2.69 21.85
N PRO A 447 -17.80 2.99 22.30
CA PRO A 447 -18.77 1.94 22.61
C PRO A 447 -19.28 1.14 21.42
N GLN A 448 -19.22 1.65 20.20
CA GLN A 448 -19.80 1.02 18.99
C GLN A 448 -18.78 0.67 17.90
N PHE A 449 -17.70 1.44 17.76
CA PHE A 449 -16.74 1.28 16.67
C PHE A 449 -15.51 0.49 17.13
N THR A 450 -15.02 -0.38 16.24
CA THR A 450 -13.87 -1.24 16.47
C THR A 450 -12.87 -1.08 15.34
N PRO A 451 -11.62 -0.69 15.62
CA PRO A 451 -10.59 -0.60 14.57
C PRO A 451 -10.09 -1.99 14.14
N PRO A 452 -9.46 -2.10 12.95
CA PRO A 452 -8.84 -3.33 12.50
C PRO A 452 -7.61 -3.74 13.35
N PRO A 453 -7.16 -5.00 13.26
CA PRO A 453 -6.12 -5.57 14.14
C PRO A 453 -4.84 -4.76 14.23
N GLU A 454 -4.33 -4.21 13.12
CA GLU A 454 -3.12 -3.39 13.14
C GLU A 454 -3.29 -2.16 14.03
N LEU A 455 -4.43 -1.50 13.92
CA LEU A 455 -4.69 -0.29 14.72
C LEU A 455 -4.96 -0.62 16.18
N VAL A 456 -5.57 -1.76 16.49
CA VAL A 456 -5.72 -2.23 17.88
C VAL A 456 -4.35 -2.38 18.53
N ALA A 457 -3.42 -3.12 17.88
CA ALA A 457 -2.09 -3.38 18.44
C ALA A 457 -1.31 -2.09 18.69
N PHE A 458 -1.24 -1.20 17.69
CA PHE A 458 -0.42 0.01 17.79
C PHE A 458 -1.08 1.12 18.62
N SER A 459 -2.41 1.14 18.71
CA SER A 459 -3.12 2.00 19.67
C SER A 459 -2.83 1.61 21.13
N TYR A 460 -2.51 0.34 21.40
CA TYR A 460 -2.06 -0.08 22.72
C TYR A 460 -0.74 0.61 23.12
N ILE A 461 0.14 0.84 22.14
CA ILE A 461 1.47 1.43 22.35
C ILE A 461 1.39 2.96 22.32
N TYR A 462 0.65 3.56 21.37
CA TYR A 462 0.68 5.00 21.07
C TYR A 462 -0.61 5.71 21.47
N GLU A 463 -0.54 6.60 22.47
CA GLU A 463 -1.67 7.43 22.92
C GLU A 463 -2.21 8.33 21.80
N SER A 464 -1.33 8.93 21.02
CA SER A 464 -1.73 9.79 19.91
C SER A 464 -2.61 9.09 18.86
N MET A 465 -2.41 7.78 18.67
CA MET A 465 -3.28 6.98 17.78
C MET A 465 -4.67 6.80 18.40
N ARG A 466 -4.74 6.55 19.73
CA ARG A 466 -6.02 6.48 20.45
C ARG A 466 -6.81 7.78 20.36
N GLU A 467 -6.14 8.91 20.59
CA GLU A 467 -6.76 10.23 20.50
C GLU A 467 -7.33 10.53 19.11
N ARG A 468 -6.58 10.21 18.05
CA ARG A 468 -7.04 10.40 16.67
C ARG A 468 -8.22 9.50 16.32
N LEU A 469 -8.22 8.23 16.76
CA LEU A 469 -9.34 7.31 16.58
C LEU A 469 -10.59 7.79 17.34
N ARG A 470 -10.46 8.18 18.61
CA ARG A 470 -11.56 8.72 19.41
C ARG A 470 -12.16 9.98 18.73
N SER A 471 -11.32 10.91 18.32
CA SER A 471 -11.79 12.15 17.67
C SER A 471 -12.59 11.88 16.39
N TYR A 472 -12.19 10.86 15.61
CA TYR A 472 -12.92 10.43 14.41
C TYR A 472 -14.25 9.75 14.79
N TYR A 473 -14.23 8.83 15.74
CA TYR A 473 -15.43 8.11 16.17
C TYR A 473 -16.47 9.05 16.79
N GLU A 474 -16.04 9.99 17.63
CA GLU A 474 -16.90 11.02 18.24
C GLU A 474 -17.53 11.96 17.21
N ALA A 475 -16.88 12.20 16.07
CA ALA A 475 -17.45 13.04 15.01
C ALA A 475 -18.67 12.40 14.32
N TRP A 476 -18.89 11.10 14.54
CA TRP A 476 -19.98 10.31 13.95
C TRP A 476 -20.93 9.67 14.98
N SER A 477 -20.82 10.06 16.25
CA SER A 477 -21.62 9.52 17.38
C SER A 477 -22.87 10.34 17.67
#